data_83ec2d981f772bb06ab6698d343707c0
#
_entry.id   83ec2d981f772bb06ab6698d343707c0
#
_cell.length_a   1.000
_cell.length_b   1.000
_cell.length_c   1.000
_cell.angle_alpha   90.00
_cell.angle_beta   90.00
_cell.angle_gamma   90.00
#
_symmetry.space_group_name_H-M   'P 1'
#
loop_
_entity.id
_entity.type
_entity.pdbx_description
1 polymer ?
#
loop_
_entity_poly.entity_id
_entity_poly.type
_entity_poly.pdbx_seq_one_letter_code
_entity_poly.pdbx_strand_id
1 'polypeptide(L)'
;IQNGYSKYCVDMEVNNTSILKYPCSKYIEQPREAMVRRLTQDDKNTILRIFMEDLDTLMTQLTTGVHHEHKVLVLTEPLCELPVREQIFRDIVAKYGKDAQVILKPHPRDVLDYHKLFPEDIVLDGKFPMEILNFIEGLEFDQVVSVYTVPDSIHFAKEKVFLGDDFMDLYEDPQKHRFNEQIF
;
A
#
# COMPACT_ATOMS: atom_id res chain seq x y z
N ILE A 1 -15.53 -18.08 6.53
CA ILE A 1 -14.99 -19.36 7.04
C ILE A 1 -13.60 -19.10 7.55
N GLN A 2 -13.35 -19.35 8.84
CA GLN A 2 -12.03 -19.21 9.42
C GLN A 2 -11.14 -20.39 9.00
N ASN A 3 -9.93 -20.09 8.54
CA ASN A 3 -8.96 -21.11 8.12
C ASN A 3 -8.38 -21.87 9.34
N GLY A 4 -7.72 -23.00 9.10
CA GLY A 4 -7.09 -23.82 10.16
C GLY A 4 -7.90 -25.03 10.60
N TYR A 5 -9.21 -25.05 10.40
CA TYR A 5 -10.08 -26.17 10.82
C TYR A 5 -10.11 -27.36 9.86
N SER A 6 -9.53 -27.22 8.67
CA SER A 6 -9.45 -28.33 7.72
C SER A 6 -8.62 -29.49 8.31
N LYS A 7 -9.06 -30.73 8.10
CA LYS A 7 -8.29 -31.93 8.48
C LYS A 7 -6.93 -32.04 7.76
N TYR A 8 -6.79 -31.33 6.65
CA TYR A 8 -5.55 -31.28 5.85
C TYR A 8 -4.61 -30.15 6.28
N CYS A 9 -5.06 -29.23 7.14
CA CYS A 9 -4.21 -28.21 7.71
C CYS A 9 -3.46 -28.83 8.90
N VAL A 10 -2.14 -28.84 8.84
CA VAL A 10 -1.27 -29.30 9.94
C VAL A 10 -1.06 -28.14 10.90
N ASP A 11 -0.47 -27.06 10.40
CA ASP A 11 -0.21 -25.83 11.13
C ASP A 11 -0.62 -24.61 10.28
N MET A 12 -0.88 -23.49 10.94
CA MET A 12 -1.17 -22.21 10.29
C MET A 12 -0.46 -21.09 11.03
N GLU A 13 0.48 -20.47 10.35
CA GLU A 13 1.11 -19.25 10.84
C GLU A 13 0.13 -18.08 10.76
N VAL A 14 0.00 -17.35 11.84
CA VAL A 14 -0.88 -16.19 11.98
C VAL A 14 -0.12 -15.01 12.59
N ASN A 15 -0.43 -13.82 12.16
CA ASN A 15 0.24 -12.61 12.63
C ASN A 15 -0.08 -12.30 14.10
N ASN A 16 -1.32 -12.50 14.50
CA ASN A 16 -1.79 -12.25 15.85
C ASN A 16 -2.98 -13.17 16.16
N THR A 17 -2.85 -14.04 17.15
CA THR A 17 -3.91 -14.97 17.54
C THR A 17 -5.04 -14.29 18.31
N SER A 18 -4.78 -13.18 19.00
CA SER A 18 -5.76 -12.49 19.85
C SER A 18 -6.92 -11.85 19.09
N ILE A 19 -6.73 -11.54 17.80
CA ILE A 19 -7.77 -10.95 16.94
C ILE A 19 -8.63 -12.01 16.23
N LEU A 20 -8.31 -13.29 16.39
CA LEU A 20 -9.04 -14.36 15.74
C LEU A 20 -10.31 -14.70 16.51
N LYS A 21 -11.43 -14.74 15.81
CA LYS A 21 -12.76 -14.99 16.39
C LYS A 21 -12.86 -16.35 17.08
N TYR A 22 -12.18 -17.37 16.54
CA TYR A 22 -12.25 -18.72 17.04
C TYR A 22 -10.85 -19.26 17.32
N PRO A 23 -10.60 -19.87 18.50
CA PRO A 23 -9.32 -20.51 18.80
C PRO A 23 -9.11 -21.77 17.96
N CYS A 24 -7.88 -22.03 17.57
CA CYS A 24 -7.48 -23.27 16.90
C CYS A 24 -6.09 -23.68 17.38
N SER A 25 -5.94 -24.95 17.80
CA SER A 25 -4.67 -25.48 18.31
C SER A 25 -3.55 -25.56 17.26
N LYS A 26 -3.89 -25.36 15.99
CA LYS A 26 -2.94 -25.37 14.87
C LYS A 26 -2.35 -23.98 14.57
N TYR A 27 -2.78 -22.94 15.28
CA TYR A 27 -2.23 -21.62 15.09
C TYR A 27 -0.86 -21.48 15.74
N ILE A 28 0.09 -21.03 14.94
CA ILE A 28 1.42 -20.64 15.38
C ILE A 28 1.52 -19.13 15.18
N GLU A 29 1.64 -18.38 16.27
CA GLU A 29 1.78 -16.94 16.18
C GLU A 29 3.17 -16.57 15.67
N GLN A 30 3.21 -15.92 14.53
CA GLN A 30 4.41 -15.42 13.86
C GLN A 30 4.17 -13.95 13.43
N PRO A 31 4.43 -12.99 14.32
CA PRO A 31 4.26 -11.59 13.99
C PRO A 31 5.16 -11.18 12.82
N ARG A 32 4.55 -10.67 11.74
CA ARG A 32 5.26 -10.28 10.52
C ARG A 32 6.38 -9.29 10.80
N GLU A 33 6.14 -8.31 11.66
CA GLU A 33 7.17 -7.34 12.06
C GLU A 33 8.38 -8.00 12.71
N ALA A 34 8.16 -9.04 13.56
CA ALA A 34 9.24 -9.77 14.19
C ALA A 34 10.09 -10.52 13.17
N MET A 35 9.48 -11.03 12.09
CA MET A 35 10.21 -11.66 10.99
C MET A 35 11.01 -10.64 10.19
N VAL A 36 10.40 -9.50 9.84
CA VAL A 36 11.08 -8.41 9.12
C VAL A 36 12.28 -7.87 9.90
N ARG A 37 12.17 -7.73 11.23
CA ARG A 37 13.27 -7.28 12.10
C ARG A 37 14.47 -8.24 12.12
N ARG A 38 14.29 -9.52 11.76
CA ARG A 38 15.37 -10.52 11.68
C ARG A 38 16.16 -10.44 10.37
N LEU A 39 15.63 -9.76 9.35
CA LEU A 39 16.33 -9.60 8.07
C LEU A 39 17.60 -8.79 8.28
N THR A 40 18.71 -9.34 7.80
CA THR A 40 19.98 -8.64 7.70
C THR A 40 19.92 -7.56 6.61
N GLN A 41 20.88 -6.66 6.56
CA GLN A 41 20.96 -5.68 5.48
C GLN A 41 21.17 -6.39 4.11
N ASP A 42 21.92 -7.49 4.08
CA ASP A 42 22.12 -8.28 2.86
C ASP A 42 20.83 -8.95 2.38
N ASP A 43 19.99 -9.44 3.31
CA ASP A 43 18.66 -9.96 2.96
C ASP A 43 17.79 -8.88 2.33
N LYS A 44 17.73 -7.69 2.95
CA LYS A 44 16.99 -6.54 2.44
C LYS A 44 17.46 -6.10 1.06
N ASN A 45 18.78 -6.00 0.88
CA ASN A 45 19.38 -5.65 -0.40
C ASN A 45 19.09 -6.71 -1.47
N THR A 46 19.06 -7.98 -1.09
CA THR A 46 18.71 -9.07 -2.00
C THR A 46 17.25 -8.97 -2.42
N ILE A 47 16.33 -8.71 -1.49
CA ILE A 47 14.92 -8.51 -1.77
C ILE A 47 14.73 -7.31 -2.71
N LEU A 48 15.37 -6.17 -2.43
CA LEU A 48 15.30 -4.99 -3.30
C LEU A 48 15.73 -5.31 -4.74
N ARG A 49 16.85 -6.03 -4.93
CA ARG A 49 17.35 -6.42 -6.26
C ARG A 49 16.42 -7.37 -7.01
N ILE A 50 15.69 -8.23 -6.29
CA ILE A 50 14.74 -9.16 -6.91
C ILE A 50 13.51 -8.42 -7.44
N PHE A 51 13.00 -7.46 -6.68
CA PHE A 51 11.75 -6.78 -7.00
C PHE A 51 11.92 -5.46 -7.75
N MET A 52 13.11 -4.86 -7.70
CA MET A 52 13.43 -3.60 -8.36
C MET A 52 14.60 -3.80 -9.32
N GLU A 53 14.30 -3.85 -10.63
CA GLU A 53 15.31 -4.04 -11.67
C GLU A 53 16.32 -2.89 -11.72
N ASP A 54 15.88 -1.67 -11.40
CA ASP A 54 16.69 -0.46 -11.44
C ASP A 54 16.42 0.46 -10.23
N LEU A 55 16.96 0.05 -9.08
CA LEU A 55 16.84 0.82 -7.83
C LEU A 55 17.53 2.19 -7.94
N ASP A 56 18.66 2.28 -8.66
CA ASP A 56 19.42 3.53 -8.80
C ASP A 56 18.62 4.56 -9.61
N THR A 57 17.97 4.13 -10.69
CA THR A 57 17.08 5.00 -11.46
C THR A 57 15.89 5.44 -10.62
N LEU A 58 15.27 4.53 -9.85
CA LEU A 58 14.18 4.89 -8.94
C LEU A 58 14.63 5.93 -7.92
N MET A 59 15.77 5.70 -7.25
CA MET A 59 16.32 6.66 -6.28
C MET A 59 16.64 8.00 -6.92
N THR A 60 17.17 7.98 -8.14
CA THR A 60 17.43 9.19 -8.91
C THR A 60 16.13 9.96 -9.17
N GLN A 61 15.08 9.28 -9.66
CA GLN A 61 13.77 9.89 -9.90
C GLN A 61 13.18 10.50 -8.63
N LEU A 62 13.29 9.78 -7.49
CA LEU A 62 12.76 10.23 -6.20
C LEU A 62 13.59 11.36 -5.57
N THR A 63 14.82 11.56 -5.99
CA THR A 63 15.73 12.56 -5.41
C THR A 63 16.01 13.76 -6.32
N THR A 64 16.16 13.55 -7.64
CA THR A 64 16.57 14.59 -8.58
C THR A 64 15.41 15.27 -9.30
N GLY A 65 14.23 14.64 -9.38
CA GLY A 65 13.01 15.22 -9.96
C GLY A 65 12.33 16.27 -9.09
N VAL A 66 12.92 16.63 -7.96
CA VAL A 66 12.23 17.40 -6.91
C VAL A 66 12.35 18.90 -7.21
N HIS A 67 11.33 19.45 -7.86
CA HIS A 67 11.06 20.88 -7.86
C HIS A 67 10.21 21.33 -6.65
N HIS A 68 9.80 20.39 -5.79
CA HIS A 68 8.94 20.63 -4.64
C HIS A 68 9.63 20.15 -3.34
N GLU A 69 9.46 20.93 -2.27
CA GLU A 69 10.00 20.60 -0.95
C GLU A 69 9.29 19.40 -0.31
N HIS A 70 8.05 19.11 -0.74
CA HIS A 70 7.22 18.05 -0.18
C HIS A 70 7.02 16.90 -1.18
N LYS A 71 6.99 15.67 -0.65
CA LYS A 71 6.73 14.44 -1.41
C LYS A 71 5.52 13.72 -0.87
N VAL A 72 4.57 13.44 -1.76
CA VAL A 72 3.34 12.71 -1.41
C VAL A 72 3.30 11.41 -2.19
N LEU A 73 3.23 10.28 -1.48
CA LEU A 73 3.00 8.97 -2.06
C LEU A 73 1.51 8.65 -2.04
N VAL A 74 0.93 8.40 -3.21
CA VAL A 74 -0.45 7.94 -3.36
C VAL A 74 -0.44 6.45 -3.65
N LEU A 75 -1.02 5.65 -2.77
CA LEU A 75 -1.23 4.22 -2.99
C LEU A 75 -2.54 4.04 -3.76
N THR A 76 -2.46 3.46 -4.96
CA THR A 76 -3.67 3.20 -5.73
C THR A 76 -4.21 1.81 -5.44
N GLU A 77 -5.48 1.62 -5.69
CA GLU A 77 -6.20 0.39 -5.37
C GLU A 77 -7.25 0.08 -6.44
N PRO A 78 -7.51 -1.21 -6.76
CA PRO A 78 -8.54 -1.60 -7.73
C PRO A 78 -9.94 -1.53 -7.08
N LEU A 79 -10.38 -0.32 -6.69
CA LEU A 79 -11.58 -0.08 -5.91
C LEU A 79 -12.86 -0.42 -6.69
N CYS A 80 -13.34 0.53 -7.45
CA CYS A 80 -14.63 0.54 -8.13
C CYS A 80 -14.45 0.44 -9.65
N GLU A 81 -15.47 0.76 -10.40
CA GLU A 81 -15.41 0.84 -11.86
C GLU A 81 -14.40 1.89 -12.34
N LEU A 82 -13.75 1.62 -13.48
CA LEU A 82 -12.63 2.42 -13.97
C LEU A 82 -12.90 3.94 -14.05
N PRO A 83 -14.07 4.41 -14.58
CA PRO A 83 -14.31 5.86 -14.65
C PRO A 83 -14.41 6.53 -13.28
N VAL A 84 -14.99 5.85 -12.30
CA VAL A 84 -15.11 6.35 -10.93
C VAL A 84 -13.74 6.33 -10.26
N ARG A 85 -12.96 5.27 -10.45
CA ARG A 85 -11.59 5.15 -9.94
C ARG A 85 -10.68 6.24 -10.50
N GLU A 86 -10.76 6.52 -11.80
CA GLU A 86 -10.03 7.64 -12.42
C GLU A 86 -10.36 8.95 -11.72
N GLN A 87 -11.65 9.25 -11.48
CA GLN A 87 -12.06 10.46 -10.79
C GLN A 87 -11.53 10.52 -9.35
N ILE A 88 -11.62 9.41 -8.61
CA ILE A 88 -11.09 9.30 -7.25
C ILE A 88 -9.62 9.70 -7.20
N PHE A 89 -8.77 9.12 -8.06
CA PHE A 89 -7.34 9.41 -8.02
C PHE A 89 -7.00 10.79 -8.56
N ARG A 90 -7.77 11.34 -9.50
CA ARG A 90 -7.65 12.76 -9.89
C ARG A 90 -7.93 13.70 -8.70
N ASP A 91 -8.96 13.42 -7.92
CA ASP A 91 -9.32 14.26 -6.78
C ASP A 91 -8.33 14.11 -5.62
N ILE A 92 -7.80 12.90 -5.38
CA ILE A 92 -6.74 12.66 -4.41
C ILE A 92 -5.47 13.45 -4.80
N VAL A 93 -5.02 13.32 -6.05
CA VAL A 93 -3.83 14.04 -6.54
C VAL A 93 -4.05 15.55 -6.50
N ALA A 94 -5.21 16.05 -6.91
CA ALA A 94 -5.52 17.48 -6.85
C ALA A 94 -5.53 18.03 -5.41
N LYS A 95 -6.01 17.24 -4.45
CA LYS A 95 -6.11 17.65 -3.04
C LYS A 95 -4.77 17.58 -2.31
N TYR A 96 -4.06 16.46 -2.44
CA TYR A 96 -2.86 16.17 -1.65
C TYR A 96 -1.57 16.51 -2.39
N GLY A 97 -1.60 16.59 -3.72
CA GLY A 97 -0.44 16.94 -4.57
C GLY A 97 -0.23 18.44 -4.75
N LYS A 98 -1.06 19.29 -4.15
CA LYS A 98 -0.88 20.74 -4.26
C LYS A 98 0.46 21.15 -3.64
N ASP A 99 1.31 21.79 -4.45
CA ASP A 99 2.65 22.24 -4.08
C ASP A 99 3.59 21.10 -3.61
N ALA A 100 3.30 19.86 -4.03
CA ALA A 100 4.08 18.69 -3.71
C ALA A 100 4.48 17.89 -4.97
N GLN A 101 5.56 17.14 -4.89
CA GLN A 101 5.86 16.09 -5.85
C GLN A 101 4.98 14.88 -5.55
N VAL A 102 4.14 14.51 -6.50
CA VAL A 102 3.31 13.31 -6.37
C VAL A 102 4.04 12.11 -6.92
N ILE A 103 4.00 11.04 -6.16
CA ILE A 103 4.47 9.73 -6.54
C ILE A 103 3.29 8.76 -6.42
N LEU A 104 2.94 8.07 -7.49
CA LEU A 104 1.87 7.08 -7.47
C LEU A 104 2.48 5.67 -7.40
N LYS A 105 1.97 4.83 -6.51
CA LYS A 105 2.32 3.41 -6.44
C LYS A 105 1.10 2.58 -6.80
N PRO A 106 1.02 2.12 -8.07
CA PRO A 106 -0.09 1.30 -8.52
C PRO A 106 -0.17 -0.03 -7.78
N HIS A 107 -1.39 -0.48 -7.50
CA HIS A 107 -1.64 -1.83 -7.02
C HIS A 107 -1.39 -2.85 -8.15
N PRO A 108 -0.78 -4.04 -7.89
CA PRO A 108 -0.45 -5.02 -8.93
C PRO A 108 -1.63 -5.51 -9.78
N ARG A 109 -2.84 -5.45 -9.24
CA ARG A 109 -4.08 -5.86 -9.93
C ARG A 109 -4.84 -4.69 -10.57
N ASP A 110 -4.33 -3.47 -10.43
CA ASP A 110 -4.98 -2.32 -11.05
C ASP A 110 -4.66 -2.26 -12.54
N VAL A 111 -5.67 -1.99 -13.35
CA VAL A 111 -5.57 -1.93 -14.81
C VAL A 111 -5.67 -0.50 -15.35
N LEU A 112 -5.81 0.49 -14.47
CA LEU A 112 -5.82 1.89 -14.85
C LEU A 112 -4.40 2.33 -15.24
N ASP A 113 -4.29 3.01 -16.38
CA ASP A 113 -3.01 3.51 -16.87
C ASP A 113 -2.68 4.87 -16.19
N TYR A 114 -1.99 4.78 -15.08
CA TYR A 114 -1.61 5.97 -14.28
C TYR A 114 -0.56 6.84 -14.98
N HIS A 115 0.31 6.29 -15.81
CA HIS A 115 1.26 7.09 -16.61
C HIS A 115 0.55 8.01 -17.61
N LYS A 116 -0.53 7.49 -18.21
CA LYS A 116 -1.35 8.29 -19.11
C LYS A 116 -2.20 9.32 -18.35
N LEU A 117 -2.66 8.94 -17.16
CA LEU A 117 -3.53 9.78 -16.34
C LEU A 117 -2.79 10.95 -15.70
N PHE A 118 -1.55 10.72 -15.30
CA PHE A 118 -0.68 11.66 -14.59
C PHE A 118 0.70 11.73 -15.24
N PRO A 119 0.81 12.32 -16.44
CA PRO A 119 2.05 12.32 -17.23
C PRO A 119 3.18 13.18 -16.61
N GLU A 120 2.84 14.09 -15.71
CA GLU A 120 3.80 14.97 -15.03
C GLU A 120 4.27 14.39 -13.67
N ASP A 121 3.61 13.33 -13.19
CA ASP A 121 3.89 12.74 -11.90
C ASP A 121 4.75 11.48 -12.05
N ILE A 122 5.40 11.08 -10.94
CA ILE A 122 6.18 9.84 -10.92
C ILE A 122 5.24 8.66 -10.66
N VAL A 123 5.20 7.72 -11.59
CA VAL A 123 4.44 6.48 -11.42
C VAL A 123 5.40 5.31 -11.26
N LEU A 124 5.36 4.66 -10.09
CA LEU A 124 6.19 3.51 -9.78
C LEU A 124 5.67 2.24 -10.45
N ASP A 125 6.54 1.23 -10.62
CA ASP A 125 6.09 -0.09 -11.07
C ASP A 125 5.09 -0.69 -10.04
N GLY A 126 3.93 -1.10 -10.53
CA GLY A 126 2.91 -1.75 -9.72
C GLY A 126 3.29 -3.14 -9.22
N LYS A 127 4.27 -3.81 -9.82
CA LYS A 127 4.54 -5.23 -9.58
C LYS A 127 5.20 -5.53 -8.24
N PHE A 128 5.93 -4.60 -7.65
CA PHE A 128 6.57 -4.85 -6.37
C PHE A 128 5.66 -4.55 -5.17
N PRO A 129 5.78 -5.28 -4.05
CA PRO A 129 5.06 -4.96 -2.81
C PRO A 129 5.52 -3.61 -2.24
N MET A 130 4.56 -2.76 -1.82
CA MET A 130 4.85 -1.44 -1.26
C MET A 130 5.78 -1.52 -0.04
N GLU A 131 5.66 -2.55 0.76
CA GLU A 131 6.42 -2.75 1.99
C GLU A 131 7.94 -2.83 1.78
N ILE A 132 8.41 -3.21 0.59
CA ILE A 132 9.85 -3.27 0.32
C ILE A 132 10.50 -1.88 0.26
N LEU A 133 9.72 -0.81 0.08
CA LEU A 133 10.21 0.56 0.19
C LEU A 133 10.77 0.85 1.60
N ASN A 134 10.30 0.14 2.64
CA ASN A 134 10.88 0.22 3.98
C ASN A 134 12.35 -0.23 4.06
N PHE A 135 12.85 -0.93 3.05
CA PHE A 135 14.24 -1.42 3.01
C PHE A 135 15.19 -0.44 2.34
N ILE A 136 14.66 0.61 1.73
CA ILE A 136 15.46 1.65 1.07
C ILE A 136 15.94 2.63 2.14
N GLU A 137 17.24 2.65 2.37
CA GLU A 137 17.85 3.54 3.35
C GLU A 137 17.71 5.02 2.92
N GLY A 138 17.26 5.86 3.84
CA GLY A 138 17.09 7.30 3.60
C GLY A 138 15.87 7.68 2.75
N LEU A 139 15.03 6.72 2.32
CA LEU A 139 13.79 7.03 1.65
C LEU A 139 12.78 7.61 2.67
N GLU A 140 12.30 8.81 2.42
CA GLU A 140 11.28 9.45 3.23
C GLU A 140 10.29 10.24 2.36
N PHE A 141 9.01 10.06 2.63
CA PHE A 141 7.92 10.86 2.11
C PHE A 141 7.33 11.73 3.23
N ASP A 142 6.86 12.93 2.88
CA ASP A 142 6.17 13.76 3.88
C ASP A 142 4.80 13.17 4.20
N GLN A 143 4.12 12.63 3.18
CA GLN A 143 2.79 12.06 3.36
C GLN A 143 2.60 10.80 2.50
N VAL A 144 1.85 9.83 3.04
CA VAL A 144 1.28 8.73 2.25
C VAL A 144 -0.23 8.79 2.34
N VAL A 145 -0.91 8.63 1.20
CA VAL A 145 -2.37 8.66 1.07
C VAL A 145 -2.87 7.35 0.51
N SER A 146 -3.85 6.75 1.15
CA SER A 146 -4.51 5.51 0.71
C SER A 146 -6.02 5.58 0.98
N VAL A 147 -6.80 4.81 0.23
CA VAL A 147 -8.25 4.70 0.49
C VAL A 147 -8.53 3.59 1.49
N TYR A 148 -8.19 2.34 1.17
CA TYR A 148 -8.42 1.18 2.03
C TYR A 148 -7.16 0.43 2.44
N THR A 149 -6.00 0.73 1.86
CA THR A 149 -4.75 0.16 2.32
C THR A 149 -4.40 0.73 3.69
N VAL A 150 -4.40 -0.12 4.71
CA VAL A 150 -4.00 0.26 6.08
C VAL A 150 -2.51 0.57 6.09
N PRO A 151 -2.12 1.80 6.42
CA PRO A 151 -0.72 2.25 6.26
C PRO A 151 0.18 1.91 7.46
N ASP A 152 -0.22 1.00 8.36
CA ASP A 152 0.52 0.68 9.58
C ASP A 152 1.93 0.13 9.30
N SER A 153 2.06 -0.67 8.22
CA SER A 153 3.35 -1.26 7.81
C SER A 153 4.29 -0.29 7.09
N ILE A 154 3.88 0.96 6.87
CA ILE A 154 4.69 1.98 6.20
C ILE A 154 5.53 2.71 7.25
N HIS A 155 6.86 2.71 7.08
CA HIS A 155 7.80 3.39 7.99
C HIS A 155 8.58 4.52 7.32
N PHE A 156 8.42 4.68 6.00
CA PHE A 156 9.10 5.68 5.18
C PHE A 156 8.26 6.95 4.92
N ALA A 157 7.23 7.20 5.72
CA ALA A 157 6.41 8.41 5.61
C ALA A 157 6.17 9.04 6.98
N LYS A 158 6.22 10.39 7.03
CA LYS A 158 5.98 11.17 8.26
C LYS A 158 4.51 11.17 8.63
N GLU A 159 3.63 11.38 7.66
CA GLU A 159 2.20 11.41 7.83
C GLU A 159 1.51 10.31 7.02
N LYS A 160 0.48 9.71 7.60
CA LYS A 160 -0.31 8.64 6.99
C LYS A 160 -1.77 9.05 6.94
N VAL A 161 -2.32 9.19 5.74
CA VAL A 161 -3.71 9.55 5.49
C VAL A 161 -4.47 8.33 5.01
N PHE A 162 -5.36 7.85 5.84
CA PHE A 162 -6.31 6.79 5.49
C PHE A 162 -7.68 7.41 5.26
N LEU A 163 -8.23 7.28 4.06
CA LEU A 163 -9.46 7.95 3.64
C LEU A 163 -10.73 7.17 4.03
N GLY A 164 -10.73 5.86 3.84
CA GLY A 164 -11.79 4.95 4.27
C GLY A 164 -13.14 5.13 3.57
N ASP A 165 -14.18 4.56 4.22
CA ASP A 165 -15.54 4.49 3.69
C ASP A 165 -16.18 5.86 3.49
N ASP A 166 -15.99 6.80 4.42
CA ASP A 166 -16.59 8.14 4.32
C ASP A 166 -16.12 8.91 3.09
N PHE A 167 -14.89 8.67 2.66
CA PHE A 167 -14.39 9.23 1.42
C PHE A 167 -15.03 8.55 0.20
N MET A 168 -15.19 7.23 0.25
CA MET A 168 -15.80 6.47 -0.84
C MET A 168 -17.29 6.77 -1.03
N ASP A 169 -18.02 7.14 0.04
CA ASP A 169 -19.42 7.58 -0.03
C ASP A 169 -19.62 8.80 -0.94
N LEU A 170 -18.56 9.54 -1.24
CA LEU A 170 -18.63 10.68 -2.17
C LEU A 170 -18.72 10.22 -3.64
N TYR A 171 -18.37 8.97 -3.95
CA TYR A 171 -18.22 8.45 -5.31
C TYR A 171 -19.14 7.29 -5.64
N GLU A 172 -19.51 6.50 -4.66
CA GLU A 172 -20.37 5.33 -4.82
C GLU A 172 -21.44 5.23 -3.73
N ASP A 173 -22.50 4.49 -4.04
CA ASP A 173 -23.53 4.11 -3.06
C ASP A 173 -22.83 3.35 -1.89
N PRO A 174 -23.03 3.76 -0.63
CA PRO A 174 -22.49 3.07 0.54
C PRO A 174 -22.74 1.56 0.58
N GLN A 175 -23.86 1.09 0.00
CA GLN A 175 -24.16 -0.33 -0.08
C GLN A 175 -23.17 -1.13 -0.93
N LYS A 176 -22.39 -0.47 -1.80
CA LYS A 176 -21.41 -1.15 -2.67
C LYS A 176 -20.08 -1.43 -2.01
N HIS A 177 -19.68 -0.65 -1.01
CA HIS A 177 -18.36 -0.76 -0.38
C HIS A 177 -18.38 -0.97 1.14
N ARG A 178 -19.45 -0.63 1.85
CA ARG A 178 -19.58 -0.83 3.31
C ARG A 178 -20.06 -2.24 3.67
N PHE A 179 -19.41 -3.27 3.13
CA PHE A 179 -19.81 -4.68 3.35
C PHE A 179 -19.72 -5.13 4.81
N ASN A 180 -18.83 -4.56 5.60
CA ASN A 180 -18.59 -4.99 6.98
C ASN A 180 -19.60 -4.41 7.98
N GLU A 181 -20.33 -3.35 7.64
CA GLU A 181 -21.34 -2.75 8.52
C GLU A 181 -22.67 -3.48 8.44
N GLN A 182 -22.90 -4.33 7.43
CA GLN A 182 -24.16 -5.06 7.22
C GLN A 182 -24.22 -6.43 7.92
N ILE A 183 -23.21 -6.84 8.66
CA ILE A 183 -23.10 -8.19 9.25
C ILE A 183 -23.39 -8.19 10.77
N PHE A 184 -24.07 -7.17 11.30
CA PHE A 184 -24.50 -7.15 12.70
C PHE A 184 -25.97 -6.82 12.87
#